data_3f88df7465bac820ef90291bf42735b5
#
_entry.id   3f88df7465bac820ef90291bf42735b5
#
_cell.length_a   1.000
_cell.length_b   1.000
_cell.length_c   1.000
_cell.angle_alpha   90.00
_cell.angle_beta   90.00
_cell.angle_gamma   90.00
#
_symmetry.space_group_name_H-M   'P 1'
#
loop_
_entity.id
_entity.type
_entity.pdbx_description
1 polymer ?
#
loop_
_entity_poly.entity_id
_entity_poly.type
_entity_poly.pdbx_seq_one_letter_code
_entity_poly.pdbx_strand_id
1 'polypeptide(L)'
;MASFLTELDTRPLGVTGTTPCPVNLTGLNGLDISARYHSDRCRGDFFDGLMIGSRLVFLLTDIAGPRAETHAIAAQAQVAFRQRAQELFQPADANESDAIAILAHDVNLSLMEAANGVRFAPTFLGCFNANLGILTYCNAGRVLAVFRDARSACVLERGGVPLGLFTHVTYEPAVLAFESLDKLLLVTKGVTESRRGAAEFGVKRVERLLEQSNGDSASQICDNVLREAYDFGNHPWSRVYDFLFTRRQRSSDDLTAVALVRR
;
A
#
# COMPACT_ATOMS: atom_id res chain seq x y z
N MET A 1 21.78 -17.71 4.46
CA MET A 1 20.45 -17.15 4.70
C MET A 1 20.11 -16.32 3.49
N ALA A 2 19.24 -16.80 2.61
CA ALA A 2 18.79 -16.04 1.46
C ALA A 2 17.88 -14.89 1.94
N SER A 3 18.12 -13.66 1.46
CA SER A 3 17.30 -12.50 1.74
C SER A 3 15.89 -12.74 1.16
N PHE A 4 14.91 -12.92 2.01
CA PHE A 4 13.51 -13.15 1.63
C PHE A 4 12.74 -11.86 1.33
N LEU A 5 13.39 -10.70 1.45
CA LEU A 5 12.79 -9.40 1.18
C LEU A 5 13.31 -8.88 -0.16
N THR A 6 12.39 -8.64 -1.09
CA THR A 6 12.72 -8.04 -2.38
C THR A 6 12.56 -6.54 -2.27
N GLU A 7 13.67 -5.82 -2.42
CA GLU A 7 13.67 -4.36 -2.55
C GLU A 7 13.07 -3.97 -3.90
N LEU A 8 12.31 -2.87 -3.93
CA LEU A 8 11.81 -2.34 -5.19
C LEU A 8 12.98 -2.02 -6.12
N ASP A 9 13.03 -2.67 -7.28
CA ASP A 9 14.08 -2.46 -8.27
C ASP A 9 13.95 -1.06 -8.87
N THR A 10 15.02 -0.27 -8.76
CA THR A 10 15.05 1.15 -9.14
C THR A 10 15.46 1.40 -10.59
N ARG A 11 15.42 0.40 -11.47
CA ARG A 11 15.85 0.55 -12.87
C ARG A 11 14.87 1.37 -13.72
N PRO A 12 15.37 2.23 -14.65
CA PRO A 12 14.52 3.08 -15.47
C PRO A 12 13.76 2.30 -16.56
N LEU A 13 12.62 2.83 -16.92
CA LEU A 13 11.49 2.32 -17.65
C LEU A 13 11.70 2.06 -19.14
N GLY A 14 11.31 0.87 -19.60
CA GLY A 14 10.74 0.65 -20.92
C GLY A 14 9.37 -0.01 -20.75
N VAL A 15 8.31 0.69 -21.10
CA VAL A 15 6.93 0.14 -21.02
C VAL A 15 6.71 -0.80 -22.20
N THR A 16 6.95 -2.07 -21.97
CA THR A 16 6.43 -3.14 -22.83
C THR A 16 6.14 -4.33 -21.95
N GLY A 17 4.90 -4.46 -21.46
CA GLY A 17 4.62 -5.68 -20.74
C GLY A 17 3.34 -5.68 -19.91
N THR A 18 2.93 -6.88 -19.62
CA THR A 18 1.84 -7.27 -18.74
C THR A 18 2.25 -7.22 -17.25
N THR A 19 3.34 -6.54 -16.92
CA THR A 19 3.89 -6.47 -15.55
C THR A 19 4.10 -5.01 -15.15
N PRO A 20 3.73 -4.61 -13.92
CA PRO A 20 3.98 -3.27 -13.43
C PRO A 20 5.46 -2.89 -13.45
N CYS A 21 5.74 -1.62 -13.74
CA CYS A 21 7.11 -1.11 -13.75
C CYS A 21 7.62 -0.86 -12.34
N PRO A 22 8.93 -1.01 -12.10
CA PRO A 22 9.58 -0.62 -10.84
C PRO A 22 9.35 0.85 -10.49
N VAL A 23 9.34 1.15 -9.20
CA VAL A 23 9.13 2.49 -8.65
C VAL A 23 10.45 3.08 -8.19
N ASN A 24 10.75 4.30 -8.61
CA ASN A 24 11.88 5.07 -8.10
C ASN A 24 11.37 6.29 -7.33
N LEU A 25 11.62 6.31 -6.03
CA LEU A 25 11.17 7.37 -5.11
C LEU A 25 12.33 8.20 -4.54
N THR A 26 13.40 8.36 -5.30
CA THR A 26 14.52 9.22 -4.89
C THR A 26 14.19 10.68 -5.10
N GLY A 27 14.52 11.54 -4.11
CA GLY A 27 14.56 12.99 -4.29
C GLY A 27 13.59 13.83 -3.46
N LEU A 28 12.82 13.29 -2.52
CA LEU A 28 12.05 14.11 -1.60
C LEU A 28 12.89 14.42 -0.35
N ASN A 29 13.39 15.66 -0.24
CA ASN A 29 14.07 16.10 0.97
C ASN A 29 13.09 16.09 2.16
N GLY A 30 13.49 15.47 3.28
CA GLY A 30 12.68 15.44 4.50
C GLY A 30 11.63 14.31 4.55
N LEU A 31 11.57 13.42 3.55
CA LEU A 31 10.72 12.24 3.60
C LEU A 31 11.54 10.97 3.30
N ASP A 32 11.49 10.03 4.20
CA ASP A 32 12.01 8.69 4.02
C ASP A 32 10.83 7.75 3.68
N ILE A 33 10.87 7.11 2.53
CA ILE A 33 9.83 6.20 2.08
C ILE A 33 10.42 4.86 1.68
N SER A 34 9.74 3.80 2.05
CA SER A 34 10.08 2.44 1.65
C SER A 34 8.83 1.63 1.41
N ALA A 35 8.85 0.82 0.36
CA ALA A 35 7.88 -0.23 0.15
C ALA A 35 8.61 -1.57 0.09
N ARG A 36 8.08 -2.56 0.80
CA ARG A 36 8.62 -3.91 0.89
C ARG A 36 7.49 -4.92 0.74
N TYR A 37 7.80 -6.01 0.10
CA TYR A 37 6.89 -7.15 0.07
C TYR A 37 7.63 -8.47 0.26
N HIS A 38 6.94 -9.38 0.89
CA HIS A 38 7.38 -10.77 1.06
C HIS A 38 6.32 -11.66 0.45
N SER A 39 6.68 -12.42 -0.56
CA SER A 39 5.74 -13.28 -1.27
C SER A 39 6.44 -14.46 -1.90
N ASP A 40 5.95 -15.65 -1.58
CA ASP A 40 6.27 -16.86 -2.35
C ASP A 40 5.52 -16.87 -3.68
N ARG A 41 4.44 -16.09 -3.80
CA ARG A 41 3.58 -15.97 -4.99
C ARG A 41 2.84 -14.64 -4.97
N CYS A 42 3.32 -13.60 -5.68
CA CYS A 42 2.58 -12.34 -5.85
C CYS A 42 1.15 -12.59 -6.34
N ARG A 43 0.14 -12.09 -5.59
CA ARG A 43 -1.28 -12.34 -5.88
C ARG A 43 -2.10 -11.10 -6.17
N GLY A 44 -1.49 -9.92 -6.19
CA GLY A 44 -2.20 -8.70 -6.53
C GLY A 44 -1.78 -7.46 -5.79
N ASP A 45 -0.94 -7.59 -4.77
CA ASP A 45 -0.37 -6.42 -4.09
C ASP A 45 0.49 -5.61 -5.05
N PHE A 46 0.21 -4.31 -5.13
CA PHE A 46 0.89 -3.41 -6.03
C PHE A 46 1.04 -2.04 -5.40
N PHE A 47 2.27 -1.53 -5.39
CA PHE A 47 2.59 -0.17 -4.96
C PHE A 47 3.18 0.62 -6.11
N ASP A 48 2.79 1.89 -6.24
CA ASP A 48 3.43 2.86 -7.13
C ASP A 48 3.48 4.25 -6.52
N GLY A 49 4.41 5.08 -7.00
CA GLY A 49 4.55 6.44 -6.55
C GLY A 49 5.31 7.31 -7.54
N LEU A 50 4.96 8.59 -7.57
CA LEU A 50 5.51 9.61 -8.43
C LEU A 50 5.88 10.85 -7.65
N MET A 51 7.03 11.44 -8.00
CA MET A 51 7.40 12.77 -7.56
C MET A 51 6.94 13.79 -8.61
N ILE A 52 6.11 14.75 -8.20
CA ILE A 52 5.59 15.83 -9.04
C ILE A 52 5.81 17.15 -8.29
N GLY A 53 6.89 17.83 -8.63
CA GLY A 53 7.35 19.00 -7.88
C GLY A 53 7.67 18.66 -6.42
N SER A 54 7.01 19.31 -5.48
CA SER A 54 7.11 19.05 -4.03
C SER A 54 6.13 17.99 -3.52
N ARG A 55 5.40 17.32 -4.40
CA ARG A 55 4.37 16.36 -4.05
C ARG A 55 4.86 14.94 -4.34
N LEU A 56 4.65 14.05 -3.38
CA LEU A 56 4.72 12.61 -3.59
C LEU A 56 3.29 12.09 -3.73
N VAL A 57 2.92 11.65 -4.93
CA VAL A 57 1.63 10.99 -5.19
C VAL A 57 1.86 9.49 -5.25
N PHE A 58 1.12 8.70 -4.47
CA PHE A 58 1.37 7.26 -4.35
C PHE A 58 0.08 6.47 -4.17
N LEU A 59 0.14 5.17 -4.47
CA LEU A 59 -0.93 4.22 -4.19
C LEU A 59 -0.37 2.88 -3.70
N LEU A 60 -1.14 2.24 -2.82
CA LEU A 60 -1.02 0.81 -2.51
C LEU A 60 -2.37 0.16 -2.76
N THR A 61 -2.41 -0.88 -3.57
CA THR A 61 -3.63 -1.63 -3.88
C THR A 61 -3.40 -3.13 -3.76
N ASP A 62 -4.48 -3.85 -3.42
CA ASP A 62 -4.52 -5.32 -3.38
C ASP A 62 -5.61 -5.78 -4.37
N ILE A 63 -5.19 -6.21 -5.56
CA ILE A 63 -6.10 -6.61 -6.64
C ILE A 63 -6.45 -8.09 -6.47
N ALA A 64 -7.71 -8.38 -6.17
CA ALA A 64 -8.18 -9.75 -6.00
C ALA A 64 -8.14 -10.54 -7.31
N GLY A 65 -7.54 -11.74 -7.29
CA GLY A 65 -7.55 -12.64 -8.44
C GLY A 65 -6.28 -13.47 -8.63
N PRO A 66 -6.25 -14.31 -9.69
CA PRO A 66 -5.06 -15.08 -10.04
C PRO A 66 -3.92 -14.18 -10.53
N ARG A 67 -2.67 -14.53 -10.19
CA ARG A 67 -1.47 -13.72 -10.51
C ARG A 67 -1.38 -13.26 -11.97
N ALA A 68 -1.64 -14.17 -12.91
CA ALA A 68 -1.49 -13.83 -14.34
C ALA A 68 -2.44 -12.71 -14.78
N GLU A 69 -3.65 -12.67 -14.19
CA GLU A 69 -4.64 -11.63 -14.47
C GLU A 69 -4.34 -10.35 -13.69
N THR A 70 -4.00 -10.47 -12.40
CA THR A 70 -3.75 -9.31 -11.53
C THR A 70 -2.55 -8.49 -11.97
N HIS A 71 -1.50 -9.13 -12.52
CA HIS A 71 -0.35 -8.41 -13.07
C HIS A 71 -0.72 -7.53 -14.27
N ALA A 72 -1.52 -8.05 -15.20
CA ALA A 72 -1.95 -7.28 -16.36
C ALA A 72 -2.85 -6.10 -15.94
N ILE A 73 -3.77 -6.33 -15.00
CA ILE A 73 -4.64 -5.31 -14.44
C ILE A 73 -3.82 -4.23 -13.71
N ALA A 74 -2.85 -4.64 -12.88
CA ALA A 74 -1.98 -3.71 -12.17
C ALA A 74 -1.13 -2.86 -13.13
N ALA A 75 -0.62 -3.44 -14.23
CA ALA A 75 0.14 -2.70 -15.23
C ALA A 75 -0.71 -1.61 -15.92
N GLN A 76 -1.96 -1.92 -16.27
CA GLN A 76 -2.88 -0.93 -16.85
C GLN A 76 -3.27 0.15 -15.82
N ALA A 77 -3.59 -0.24 -14.59
CA ALA A 77 -3.87 0.69 -13.50
C ALA A 77 -2.66 1.61 -13.22
N GLN A 78 -1.43 1.10 -13.31
CA GLN A 78 -0.22 1.90 -13.17
C GLN A 78 -0.11 2.98 -14.25
N VAL A 79 -0.37 2.64 -15.51
CA VAL A 79 -0.35 3.60 -16.61
C VAL A 79 -1.36 4.72 -16.36
N ALA A 80 -2.61 4.35 -16.04
CA ALA A 80 -3.67 5.31 -15.74
C ALA A 80 -3.30 6.19 -14.52
N PHE A 81 -2.84 5.58 -13.43
CA PHE A 81 -2.39 6.29 -12.24
C PHE A 81 -1.30 7.32 -12.57
N ARG A 82 -0.23 6.91 -13.25
CA ARG A 82 0.91 7.79 -13.54
C ARG A 82 0.52 8.94 -14.46
N GLN A 83 -0.23 8.65 -15.53
CA GLN A 83 -0.68 9.68 -16.46
C GLN A 83 -1.60 10.69 -15.76
N ARG A 84 -2.61 10.23 -15.07
CA ARG A 84 -3.58 11.10 -14.41
C ARG A 84 -2.97 11.87 -13.23
N ALA A 85 -2.11 11.22 -12.43
CA ALA A 85 -1.38 11.92 -11.37
C ALA A 85 -0.53 13.06 -11.93
N GLN A 86 0.20 12.82 -13.03
CA GLN A 86 0.98 13.88 -13.68
C GLN A 86 0.11 15.05 -14.12
N GLU A 87 -1.03 14.79 -14.76
CA GLU A 87 -1.95 15.83 -15.24
C GLU A 87 -2.57 16.62 -14.08
N LEU A 88 -3.04 15.95 -13.03
CA LEU A 88 -3.78 16.55 -11.92
C LEU A 88 -2.89 17.31 -10.93
N PHE A 89 -1.65 16.87 -10.72
CA PHE A 89 -0.76 17.43 -9.70
C PHE A 89 0.37 18.32 -10.26
N GLN A 90 0.52 18.40 -11.59
CA GLN A 90 1.50 19.30 -12.21
C GLN A 90 1.21 20.78 -11.96
N PRO A 91 -0.05 21.29 -11.99
CA PRO A 91 -0.32 22.69 -11.65
C PRO A 91 0.12 23.01 -10.21
N ALA A 92 0.80 24.15 -10.04
CA ALA A 92 1.32 24.56 -8.73
C ALA A 92 0.19 24.83 -7.72
N ASP A 93 -0.96 25.28 -8.21
CA ASP A 93 -2.19 25.62 -7.47
C ASP A 93 -3.22 24.47 -7.44
N ALA A 94 -2.82 23.26 -7.81
CA ALA A 94 -3.72 22.10 -7.78
C ALA A 94 -4.35 21.91 -6.39
N ASN A 95 -5.68 21.80 -6.36
CA ASN A 95 -6.42 21.37 -5.16
C ASN A 95 -6.18 19.87 -4.96
N GLU A 96 -5.40 19.51 -3.96
CA GLU A 96 -4.99 18.12 -3.74
C GLU A 96 -6.15 17.20 -3.35
N SER A 97 -7.18 17.74 -2.67
CA SER A 97 -8.36 16.96 -2.34
C SER A 97 -9.18 16.61 -3.60
N ASP A 98 -9.45 17.58 -4.45
CA ASP A 98 -10.15 17.35 -5.71
C ASP A 98 -9.33 16.42 -6.61
N ALA A 99 -8.01 16.63 -6.68
CA ALA A 99 -7.11 15.81 -7.48
C ALA A 99 -7.06 14.35 -7.02
N ILE A 100 -7.03 14.06 -5.71
CA ILE A 100 -7.09 12.70 -5.16
C ILE A 100 -8.46 12.05 -5.45
N ALA A 101 -9.56 12.78 -5.31
CA ALA A 101 -10.90 12.25 -5.61
C ALA A 101 -11.03 11.85 -7.10
N ILE A 102 -10.59 12.72 -7.99
CA ILE A 102 -10.59 12.47 -9.45
C ILE A 102 -9.66 11.32 -9.79
N LEU A 103 -8.44 11.29 -9.23
CA LEU A 103 -7.48 10.22 -9.47
C LEU A 103 -8.03 8.85 -9.03
N ALA A 104 -8.67 8.79 -7.86
CA ALA A 104 -9.30 7.57 -7.36
C ALA A 104 -10.40 7.08 -8.31
N HIS A 105 -11.23 7.99 -8.82
CA HIS A 105 -12.27 7.67 -9.79
C HIS A 105 -11.70 7.15 -11.11
N ASP A 106 -10.69 7.81 -11.66
CA ASP A 106 -10.09 7.45 -12.95
C ASP A 106 -9.34 6.10 -12.87
N VAL A 107 -8.62 5.85 -11.77
CA VAL A 107 -8.00 4.54 -11.52
C VAL A 107 -9.06 3.45 -11.33
N ASN A 108 -10.19 3.75 -10.66
CA ASN A 108 -11.31 2.82 -10.55
C ASN A 108 -11.86 2.41 -11.91
N LEU A 109 -12.11 3.35 -12.81
CA LEU A 109 -12.60 3.05 -14.17
C LEU A 109 -11.58 2.23 -14.96
N SER A 110 -10.30 2.57 -14.88
CA SER A 110 -9.23 1.83 -15.54
C SER A 110 -9.12 0.38 -15.02
N LEU A 111 -9.26 0.17 -13.71
CA LEU A 111 -9.30 -1.17 -13.12
C LEU A 111 -10.46 -2.00 -13.64
N MET A 112 -11.65 -1.41 -13.73
CA MET A 112 -12.85 -2.10 -14.24
C MET A 112 -12.70 -2.47 -15.71
N GLU A 113 -12.16 -1.58 -16.52
CA GLU A 113 -11.89 -1.82 -17.93
C GLU A 113 -10.84 -2.95 -18.10
N ALA A 114 -9.71 -2.85 -17.40
CA ALA A 114 -8.64 -3.83 -17.45
C ALA A 114 -9.09 -5.23 -17.02
N ALA A 115 -10.01 -5.31 -16.08
CA ALA A 115 -10.55 -6.55 -15.55
C ALA A 115 -11.71 -7.15 -16.37
N ASN A 116 -12.15 -6.47 -17.41
CA ASN A 116 -13.38 -6.83 -18.16
C ASN A 116 -14.60 -7.01 -17.24
N GLY A 117 -14.75 -6.12 -16.25
CA GLY A 117 -15.84 -6.16 -15.30
C GLY A 117 -15.42 -5.88 -13.87
N VAL A 118 -16.19 -6.38 -12.91
CA VAL A 118 -16.00 -6.09 -11.49
C VAL A 118 -14.81 -6.85 -10.91
N ARG A 119 -13.87 -6.12 -10.35
CA ARG A 119 -12.77 -6.63 -9.54
C ARG A 119 -12.64 -5.82 -8.26
N PHE A 120 -12.48 -6.55 -7.19
CA PHE A 120 -12.30 -5.96 -5.86
C PHE A 120 -10.84 -5.58 -5.65
N ALA A 121 -10.58 -4.30 -5.45
CA ALA A 121 -9.23 -3.76 -5.26
C ALA A 121 -9.20 -2.72 -4.13
N PRO A 122 -9.07 -3.15 -2.85
CA PRO A 122 -8.78 -2.22 -1.76
C PRO A 122 -7.54 -1.40 -2.10
N THR A 123 -7.66 -0.07 -2.02
CA THR A 123 -6.62 0.85 -2.45
C THR A 123 -6.49 2.02 -1.50
N PHE A 124 -5.27 2.34 -1.11
CA PHE A 124 -4.92 3.60 -0.47
C PHE A 124 -4.23 4.49 -1.51
N LEU A 125 -4.79 5.66 -1.74
CA LEU A 125 -4.23 6.73 -2.58
C LEU A 125 -3.81 7.89 -1.68
N GLY A 126 -2.60 8.43 -1.87
CA GLY A 126 -2.11 9.56 -1.09
C GLY A 126 -1.32 10.56 -1.91
N CYS A 127 -1.38 11.82 -1.49
CA CYS A 127 -0.52 12.90 -1.93
C CYS A 127 0.11 13.57 -0.69
N PHE A 128 1.40 13.41 -0.52
CA PHE A 128 2.14 14.16 0.49
C PHE A 128 2.76 15.41 -0.14
N ASN A 129 2.37 16.59 0.35
CA ASN A 129 2.96 17.87 -0.05
C ASN A 129 4.04 18.28 0.95
N ALA A 130 5.30 18.23 0.52
CA ALA A 130 6.44 18.52 1.38
C ALA A 130 6.51 19.98 1.82
N ASN A 131 6.03 20.91 0.98
CA ASN A 131 6.03 22.34 1.31
C ASN A 131 5.02 22.69 2.39
N LEU A 132 3.84 22.03 2.36
CA LEU A 132 2.77 22.26 3.31
C LEU A 132 2.85 21.35 4.54
N GLY A 133 3.56 20.22 4.44
CA GLY A 133 3.56 19.21 5.49
C GLY A 133 2.21 18.54 5.66
N ILE A 134 1.51 18.30 4.57
CA ILE A 134 0.14 17.78 4.56
C ILE A 134 0.10 16.50 3.73
N LEU A 135 -0.58 15.50 4.26
CA LEU A 135 -0.99 14.30 3.54
C LEU A 135 -2.48 14.38 3.24
N THR A 136 -2.81 14.42 1.95
CA THR A 136 -4.19 14.24 1.45
C THR A 136 -4.33 12.81 0.96
N TYR A 137 -5.37 12.09 1.41
CA TYR A 137 -5.51 10.67 1.08
C TYR A 137 -6.96 10.22 0.91
N CYS A 138 -7.13 9.15 0.16
CA CYS A 138 -8.37 8.37 0.05
C CYS A 138 -8.06 6.90 0.36
N ASN A 139 -8.79 6.30 1.30
CA ASN A 139 -8.69 4.88 1.61
C ASN A 139 -9.93 4.14 1.08
N ALA A 140 -9.85 3.64 -0.14
CA ALA A 140 -10.91 2.92 -0.82
C ALA A 140 -10.83 1.41 -0.54
N GLY A 141 -11.70 0.90 0.32
CA GLY A 141 -11.75 -0.53 0.64
C GLY A 141 -10.95 -0.95 1.87
N ARG A 142 -10.52 0.00 2.69
CA ARG A 142 -9.90 -0.23 4.00
C ARG A 142 -8.56 -0.97 3.96
N VAL A 143 -7.62 -0.49 3.18
CA VAL A 143 -6.20 -0.81 3.40
C VAL A 143 -5.85 -0.37 4.82
N LEU A 144 -5.19 -1.23 5.62
CA LEU A 144 -4.79 -0.82 6.96
C LEU A 144 -3.73 0.27 6.86
N ALA A 145 -4.10 1.46 7.31
CA ALA A 145 -3.25 2.62 7.41
C ALA A 145 -3.12 3.01 8.89
N VAL A 146 -1.91 2.91 9.42
CA VAL A 146 -1.60 3.32 10.80
C VAL A 146 -0.75 4.57 10.72
N PHE A 147 -1.22 5.63 11.34
CA PHE A 147 -0.51 6.89 11.49
C PHE A 147 0.01 7.02 12.92
N ARG A 148 1.24 7.48 13.06
CA ARG A 148 1.86 7.77 14.35
C ARG A 148 2.38 9.19 14.35
N ASP A 149 1.87 10.00 15.28
CA ASP A 149 2.40 11.30 15.65
C ASP A 149 3.34 11.21 16.87
N ALA A 150 3.72 12.35 17.43
CA ALA A 150 4.56 12.42 18.63
C ALA A 150 3.90 11.83 19.89
N ARG A 151 2.57 11.61 19.89
CA ARG A 151 1.78 11.19 21.05
C ARG A 151 1.43 9.70 21.03
N SER A 152 0.92 9.21 19.88
CA SER A 152 0.37 7.87 19.78
C SER A 152 0.31 7.38 18.33
N ALA A 153 0.13 6.09 18.15
CA ALA A 153 -0.29 5.52 16.88
C ALA A 153 -1.82 5.35 16.85
N CYS A 154 -2.43 5.59 15.70
CA CYS A 154 -3.85 5.37 15.46
C CYS A 154 -4.10 4.85 14.06
N VAL A 155 -5.19 4.08 13.90
CA VAL A 155 -5.66 3.66 12.58
C VAL A 155 -6.40 4.81 11.92
N LEU A 156 -6.11 5.06 10.65
CA LEU A 156 -6.86 5.99 9.82
C LEU A 156 -8.16 5.29 9.37
N GLU A 157 -9.23 5.47 10.14
CA GLU A 157 -10.49 4.71 9.99
C GLU A 157 -11.33 5.10 8.77
N ARG A 158 -11.07 6.22 8.12
CA ARG A 158 -11.83 6.64 6.94
C ARG A 158 -11.58 5.67 5.79
N GLY A 159 -12.59 4.92 5.42
CA GLY A 159 -12.57 3.97 4.32
C GLY A 159 -13.84 4.07 3.50
N GLY A 160 -13.67 3.98 2.19
CA GLY A 160 -14.75 3.97 1.20
C GLY A 160 -14.95 2.59 0.57
N VAL A 161 -15.71 2.58 -0.52
CA VAL A 161 -15.89 1.41 -1.38
C VAL A 161 -14.56 1.09 -2.08
N PRO A 162 -14.11 -0.17 -2.13
CA PRO A 162 -12.93 -0.55 -2.89
C PRO A 162 -13.03 -0.15 -4.36
N LEU A 163 -11.88 0.11 -4.99
CA LEU A 163 -11.84 0.32 -6.43
C LEU A 163 -12.27 -0.97 -7.16
N GLY A 164 -12.78 -0.80 -8.37
CA GLY A 164 -13.16 -1.90 -9.25
C GLY A 164 -14.54 -2.50 -9.02
N LEU A 165 -15.34 -1.99 -8.05
CA LEU A 165 -16.68 -2.53 -7.77
C LEU A 165 -17.81 -1.82 -8.51
N PHE A 166 -17.81 -0.50 -8.55
CA PHE A 166 -18.90 0.28 -9.12
C PHE A 166 -18.35 1.45 -9.92
N THR A 167 -19.02 1.79 -11.04
CA THR A 167 -18.64 2.93 -11.89
C THR A 167 -19.02 4.28 -11.29
N HIS A 168 -20.03 4.32 -10.42
CA HIS A 168 -20.61 5.56 -9.88
C HIS A 168 -20.30 5.72 -8.39
N VAL A 169 -19.02 5.67 -8.03
CA VAL A 169 -18.58 5.88 -6.66
C VAL A 169 -17.94 7.24 -6.52
N THR A 170 -18.34 7.98 -5.51
CA THR A 170 -17.66 9.20 -5.08
C THR A 170 -16.63 8.82 -4.00
N TYR A 171 -15.40 9.23 -4.19
CA TYR A 171 -14.33 9.05 -3.23
C TYR A 171 -14.09 10.34 -2.45
N GLU A 172 -14.16 10.26 -1.13
CA GLU A 172 -14.00 11.42 -0.24
C GLU A 172 -12.59 11.42 0.36
N PRO A 173 -11.72 12.36 -0.05
CA PRO A 173 -10.39 12.50 0.54
C PRO A 173 -10.45 13.00 1.98
N ALA A 174 -9.44 12.63 2.74
CA ALA A 174 -9.15 13.18 4.04
C ALA A 174 -7.80 13.90 4.03
N VAL A 175 -7.65 14.88 4.90
CA VAL A 175 -6.44 15.69 5.04
C VAL A 175 -5.88 15.49 6.43
N LEU A 176 -4.57 15.28 6.52
CA LEU A 176 -3.83 15.04 7.74
C LEU A 176 -2.58 15.90 7.77
N ALA A 177 -2.32 16.61 8.86
CA ALA A 177 -1.02 17.20 9.11
C ALA A 177 0.01 16.07 9.28
N PHE A 178 1.14 16.18 8.60
CA PHE A 178 2.20 15.17 8.61
C PHE A 178 3.50 15.90 8.97
N GLU A 179 3.76 15.98 10.26
CA GLU A 179 4.83 16.79 10.84
C GLU A 179 6.16 16.03 10.93
N SER A 180 7.23 16.71 11.34
CA SER A 180 8.53 16.07 11.51
C SER A 180 8.45 14.95 12.55
N LEU A 181 9.03 13.79 12.21
CA LEU A 181 9.02 12.53 12.94
C LEU A 181 7.71 11.74 12.90
N ASP A 182 6.67 12.27 12.27
CA ASP A 182 5.45 11.52 12.02
C ASP A 182 5.72 10.37 11.05
N LYS A 183 4.93 9.31 11.20
CA LYS A 183 5.06 8.08 10.43
C LYS A 183 3.70 7.62 9.93
N LEU A 184 3.68 7.16 8.70
CA LEU A 184 2.55 6.43 8.12
C LEU A 184 3.02 5.03 7.74
N LEU A 185 2.28 4.02 8.16
CA LEU A 185 2.49 2.63 7.77
C LEU A 185 1.22 2.11 7.11
N LEU A 186 1.35 1.66 5.87
CA LEU A 186 0.30 0.96 5.14
C LEU A 186 0.68 -0.52 5.05
N VAL A 187 -0.29 -1.39 5.30
CA VAL A 187 -0.09 -2.83 5.10
C VAL A 187 -1.29 -3.44 4.39
N THR A 188 -1.03 -4.42 3.54
CA THR A 188 -2.08 -5.19 2.89
C THR A 188 -2.66 -6.24 3.84
N LYS A 189 -3.79 -6.78 3.46
CA LYS A 189 -4.58 -7.74 4.22
C LYS A 189 -3.78 -8.97 4.64
N GLY A 190 -2.86 -9.45 3.79
CA GLY A 190 -2.01 -10.59 4.10
C GLY A 190 -1.22 -10.43 5.39
N VAL A 191 -0.77 -9.22 5.72
CA VAL A 191 -0.06 -8.94 6.98
C VAL A 191 -0.97 -9.15 8.18
N THR A 192 -2.16 -8.52 8.18
CA THR A 192 -3.09 -8.59 9.32
C THR A 192 -3.72 -9.97 9.50
N GLU A 193 -3.94 -10.68 8.41
CA GLU A 193 -4.54 -12.02 8.39
C GLU A 193 -3.53 -13.16 8.46
N SER A 194 -2.24 -12.87 8.63
CA SER A 194 -1.25 -13.90 8.95
C SER A 194 -1.68 -14.69 10.18
N ARG A 195 -1.76 -16.03 10.08
CA ARG A 195 -2.41 -16.88 11.08
C ARG A 195 -1.44 -17.78 11.83
N ARG A 196 -1.70 -17.91 13.13
CA ARG A 196 -1.13 -18.94 14.00
C ARG A 196 -2.27 -19.71 14.66
N GLY A 197 -2.65 -20.85 14.07
CA GLY A 197 -3.85 -21.58 14.48
C GLY A 197 -5.11 -20.74 14.24
N ALA A 198 -5.92 -20.52 15.26
CA ALA A 198 -7.10 -19.68 15.20
C ALA A 198 -6.81 -18.17 15.36
N ALA A 199 -5.60 -17.78 15.76
CA ALA A 199 -5.24 -16.40 16.01
C ALA A 199 -4.70 -15.73 14.74
N GLU A 200 -5.13 -14.49 14.50
CA GLU A 200 -4.60 -13.62 13.45
C GLU A 200 -3.53 -12.68 14.04
N PHE A 201 -2.61 -12.22 13.19
CA PHE A 201 -1.62 -11.21 13.57
C PHE A 201 -2.32 -9.95 14.05
N GLY A 202 -3.24 -9.43 13.24
CA GLY A 202 -4.21 -8.42 13.60
C GLY A 202 -3.66 -7.00 13.68
N VAL A 203 -4.58 -6.05 13.65
CA VAL A 203 -4.31 -4.59 13.63
C VAL A 203 -3.49 -4.13 14.83
N LYS A 204 -3.83 -4.60 16.05
CA LYS A 204 -3.18 -4.16 17.29
C LYS A 204 -1.68 -4.47 17.37
N ARG A 205 -1.21 -5.51 16.68
CA ARG A 205 0.22 -5.79 16.60
C ARG A 205 0.92 -4.82 15.66
N VAL A 206 0.28 -4.49 14.54
CA VAL A 206 0.81 -3.50 13.59
C VAL A 206 0.93 -2.12 14.26
N GLU A 207 -0.11 -1.67 14.98
CA GLU A 207 -0.07 -0.41 15.75
C GLU A 207 1.09 -0.40 16.75
N ARG A 208 1.21 -1.46 17.56
CA ARG A 208 2.28 -1.55 18.57
C ARG A 208 3.68 -1.54 17.94
N LEU A 209 3.87 -2.21 16.82
CA LEU A 209 5.16 -2.21 16.12
C LEU A 209 5.52 -0.81 15.62
N LEU A 210 4.54 -0.06 15.11
CA LEU A 210 4.76 1.32 14.71
C LEU A 210 5.01 2.24 15.92
N GLU A 211 4.31 2.05 17.03
CA GLU A 211 4.58 2.80 18.27
C GLU A 211 6.01 2.59 18.78
N GLN A 212 6.52 1.38 18.69
CA GLN A 212 7.85 1.01 19.15
C GLN A 212 8.99 1.40 18.18
N SER A 213 8.67 1.89 17.00
CA SER A 213 9.64 2.20 15.91
C SER A 213 10.37 3.53 16.11
N ASN A 214 10.77 3.87 17.33
CA ASN A 214 11.47 5.12 17.63
C ASN A 214 12.83 5.17 16.89
N GLY A 215 13.03 6.22 16.07
CA GLY A 215 14.29 6.42 15.33
C GLY A 215 14.44 5.53 14.08
N ASP A 216 13.53 4.59 13.83
CA ASP A 216 13.61 3.69 12.70
C ASP A 216 13.38 4.42 11.37
N SER A 217 14.12 3.98 10.34
CA SER A 217 13.88 4.36 8.95
C SER A 217 12.62 3.68 8.41
N ALA A 218 12.09 4.20 7.30
CA ALA A 218 10.95 3.59 6.61
C ALA A 218 11.22 2.12 6.24
N SER A 219 12.44 1.81 5.78
CA SER A 219 12.82 0.42 5.46
C SER A 219 12.83 -0.48 6.68
N GLN A 220 13.38 -0.03 7.81
CA GLN A 220 13.40 -0.80 9.05
C GLN A 220 11.99 -1.09 9.57
N ILE A 221 11.08 -0.11 9.47
CA ILE A 221 9.68 -0.30 9.85
C ILE A 221 9.03 -1.39 9.00
N CYS A 222 9.16 -1.30 7.66
CA CYS A 222 8.61 -2.32 6.76
C CYS A 222 9.19 -3.70 7.05
N ASP A 223 10.52 -3.82 7.13
CA ASP A 223 11.22 -5.08 7.35
C ASP A 223 10.81 -5.72 8.68
N ASN A 224 10.65 -4.92 9.74
CA ASN A 224 10.24 -5.40 11.05
C ASN A 224 8.80 -5.93 11.02
N VAL A 225 7.87 -5.19 10.45
CA VAL A 225 6.46 -5.60 10.38
C VAL A 225 6.28 -6.86 9.55
N LEU A 226 6.94 -6.94 8.38
CA LEU A 226 6.84 -8.11 7.52
C LEU A 226 7.47 -9.35 8.16
N ARG A 227 8.61 -9.21 8.82
CA ARG A 227 9.27 -10.31 9.55
C ARG A 227 8.38 -10.83 10.67
N GLU A 228 7.84 -9.94 11.53
CA GLU A 228 6.97 -10.32 12.64
C GLU A 228 5.69 -11.01 12.17
N ALA A 229 5.07 -10.53 11.08
CA ALA A 229 3.88 -11.16 10.49
C ALA A 229 4.21 -12.53 9.88
N TYR A 230 5.33 -12.65 9.17
CA TYR A 230 5.80 -13.90 8.59
C TYR A 230 6.13 -14.94 9.66
N ASP A 231 6.91 -14.58 10.68
CA ASP A 231 7.28 -15.46 11.78
C ASP A 231 6.06 -15.89 12.59
N PHE A 232 5.09 -15.00 12.78
CA PHE A 232 3.83 -15.34 13.42
C PHE A 232 3.07 -16.43 12.65
N GLY A 233 2.94 -16.28 11.34
CA GLY A 233 2.25 -17.25 10.49
C GLY A 233 3.01 -18.57 10.30
N ASN A 234 4.33 -18.57 10.37
CA ASN A 234 5.19 -19.74 10.13
C ASN A 234 5.66 -20.43 11.40
N HIS A 235 5.12 -20.09 12.56
CA HIS A 235 5.49 -20.74 13.80
C HIS A 235 5.28 -22.27 13.73
N PRO A 236 6.19 -23.12 14.24
CA PRO A 236 6.11 -24.58 14.14
C PRO A 236 4.75 -25.17 14.56
N TRP A 237 4.15 -24.63 15.62
CA TRP A 237 2.83 -25.05 16.10
C TRP A 237 1.67 -24.76 15.13
N SER A 238 1.79 -23.73 14.27
CA SER A 238 0.77 -23.45 13.27
C SER A 238 0.70 -24.56 12.22
N ARG A 239 1.84 -25.15 11.84
CA ARG A 239 1.91 -26.25 10.88
C ARG A 239 1.23 -27.52 11.40
N VAL A 240 1.40 -27.81 12.70
CA VAL A 240 0.75 -28.95 13.35
C VAL A 240 -0.75 -28.76 13.45
N TYR A 241 -1.20 -27.56 13.82
CA TYR A 241 -2.61 -27.23 13.91
C TYR A 241 -3.32 -27.31 12.55
N ASP A 242 -2.73 -26.72 11.52
CA ASP A 242 -3.28 -26.74 10.16
C ASP A 242 -3.39 -28.17 9.63
N PHE A 243 -2.39 -29.02 9.90
CA PHE A 243 -2.41 -30.43 9.51
C PHE A 243 -3.51 -31.22 10.21
N LEU A 244 -3.74 -30.96 11.50
CA LEU A 244 -4.68 -31.76 12.31
C LEU A 244 -6.12 -31.28 12.22
N PHE A 245 -6.35 -29.96 12.03
CA PHE A 245 -7.68 -29.38 12.24
C PHE A 245 -8.27 -28.62 11.05
N THR A 246 -7.45 -28.21 10.08
CA THR A 246 -7.95 -27.33 9.01
C THR A 246 -7.66 -27.91 7.67
N ARG A 247 -7.96 -28.84 7.06
CA ARG A 247 -7.75 -29.29 5.65
C ARG A 247 -7.62 -28.14 4.60
N ARG A 248 -7.39 -26.89 5.03
CA ARG A 248 -7.20 -25.73 4.15
C ARG A 248 -5.75 -25.66 3.72
N GLN A 249 -5.52 -25.71 2.41
CA GLN A 249 -4.24 -25.26 1.83
C GLN A 249 -4.00 -23.81 2.30
N ARG A 250 -2.84 -23.57 2.92
CA ARG A 250 -2.37 -22.20 3.20
C ARG A 250 -2.42 -21.41 1.91
N SER A 251 -3.32 -20.47 1.83
CA SER A 251 -3.20 -19.39 0.90
C SER A 251 -2.13 -18.46 1.51
N SER A 252 -0.90 -18.51 1.00
CA SER A 252 0.08 -17.47 1.33
C SER A 252 -0.37 -16.22 0.60
N ASP A 253 -1.10 -15.36 1.29
CA ASP A 253 -1.40 -14.03 0.77
C ASP A 253 -0.11 -13.22 0.74
N ASP A 254 0.02 -12.29 -0.19
CA ASP A 254 1.15 -11.39 -0.27
C ASP A 254 1.25 -10.56 1.02
N LEU A 255 2.45 -10.39 1.53
CA LEU A 255 2.70 -9.51 2.67
C LEU A 255 3.38 -8.27 2.15
N THR A 256 2.66 -7.15 2.15
CA THR A 256 3.20 -5.87 1.67
C THR A 256 3.09 -4.82 2.76
N ALA A 257 4.16 -4.07 2.93
CA ALA A 257 4.23 -2.92 3.81
C ALA A 257 4.84 -1.72 3.08
N VAL A 258 4.25 -0.55 3.29
CA VAL A 258 4.76 0.74 2.81
C VAL A 258 4.86 1.66 4.02
N ALA A 259 6.02 2.25 4.24
CA ALA A 259 6.21 3.21 5.31
C ALA A 259 6.71 4.55 4.78
N LEU A 260 6.19 5.61 5.35
CA LEU A 260 6.63 6.99 5.16
C LEU A 260 7.05 7.54 6.53
N VAL A 261 8.22 8.17 6.60
CA VAL A 261 8.75 8.81 7.80
C VAL A 261 9.17 10.23 7.43
N ARG A 262 8.56 11.24 8.04
CA ARG A 262 8.98 12.63 7.85
C ARG A 262 10.19 12.92 8.75
N ARG A 263 11.25 13.40 8.17
CA ARG A 263 12.50 13.73 8.86
C ARG A 263 12.61 15.21 9.14
#